data_169c3a69cf1423133b43bbba8416962c
#
_entry.id   169c3a69cf1423133b43bbba8416962c
#
_cell.length_a   1.000
_cell.length_b   1.000
_cell.length_c   1.000
_cell.angle_alpha   90.00
_cell.angle_beta   90.00
_cell.angle_gamma   90.00
#
_symmetry.space_group_name_H-M   'P 1'
#
loop_
_entity.id
_entity.type
_entity.pdbx_description
1 polymer ?
#
loop_
_entity_poly.entity_id
_entity_poly.type
_entity_poly.pdbx_seq_one_letter_code
_entity_poly.pdbx_strand_id
1 'polypeptide(L)'
;MQTLHQVVEDGSFWLLPDRDVLQLIKSEFPQELERLKNATFVRSSNAPRPPGPSIAELLYGQDYPEINRTLVGVLALRWLHNDDYDRFIGSQGPPPIVLKRESFAWLRSLFDKGLQSTEDTYTLIVSMVTNDLGKDPALADDYAKKVGIDISKVNHDMILYHAVEEGMVPALDRLTKQARDYLLLGIKLGSDFNFGQLAQAENAPASLSGLLDMRGHDRAFEMRFMEQVLDLAGAAGHEDWTCAKKMIEPIFQSYRNVYDVAHGIIYEGMPLREGYDIILRRKLALLHWGGYSRHFDITRPEDRALMRLFCLGNTTDADNADIFYTAFTQRIPSETRSQLTHGLNVDGSVDEPAVQPTYLPAMLTKAVGNTATGSQEDKIAAVAALLRFLGRCFVVEPETLQSLPRGVTVIERDVRKLIPVLESDEFKRNPDVLDKESIPEGQVANMAPGLEAMRWERERMM
;
A
#
# COMPACT_ATOMS: atom_id res chain seq x y z
N MET A 1 -17.33 16.35 -30.30
CA MET A 1 -17.25 15.17 -29.41
C MET A 1 -17.31 15.71 -28.00
N GLN A 2 -18.14 15.16 -27.12
CA GLN A 2 -18.19 15.60 -25.74
C GLN A 2 -16.84 15.30 -25.06
N THR A 3 -16.43 16.14 -24.09
CA THR A 3 -15.26 15.89 -23.24
C THR A 3 -15.63 14.95 -22.09
N LEU A 4 -14.63 14.34 -21.42
CA LEU A 4 -14.88 13.54 -20.23
C LEU A 4 -15.62 14.35 -19.16
N HIS A 5 -15.21 15.60 -18.96
CA HIS A 5 -15.88 16.50 -18.00
C HIS A 5 -17.37 16.66 -18.30
N GLN A 6 -17.73 16.90 -19.59
CA GLN A 6 -19.14 17.05 -20.00
C GLN A 6 -19.96 15.79 -19.75
N VAL A 7 -19.44 14.58 -20.05
CA VAL A 7 -20.17 13.33 -19.83
C VAL A 7 -20.27 12.97 -18.35
N VAL A 8 -19.35 13.43 -17.52
CA VAL A 8 -19.47 13.32 -16.05
C VAL A 8 -20.54 14.29 -15.55
N GLU A 9 -20.55 15.52 -16.03
CA GLU A 9 -21.49 16.55 -15.63
C GLU A 9 -22.95 16.21 -15.99
N ASP A 10 -23.21 15.68 -17.18
CA ASP A 10 -24.55 15.27 -17.62
C ASP A 10 -24.96 13.85 -17.17
N GLY A 11 -24.07 13.12 -16.48
CA GLY A 11 -24.31 11.78 -15.95
C GLY A 11 -24.21 10.65 -16.99
N SER A 12 -23.93 10.96 -18.25
CA SER A 12 -23.80 9.93 -19.30
C SER A 12 -22.55 9.07 -19.12
N PHE A 13 -21.55 9.53 -18.36
CA PHE A 13 -20.37 8.76 -17.96
C PHE A 13 -20.72 7.36 -17.43
N TRP A 14 -21.80 7.23 -16.68
CA TRP A 14 -22.22 5.96 -16.09
C TRP A 14 -22.86 5.01 -17.09
N LEU A 15 -23.41 5.53 -18.18
CA LEU A 15 -24.20 4.79 -19.16
C LEU A 15 -23.42 4.44 -20.45
N LEU A 16 -22.36 5.19 -20.77
CA LEU A 16 -21.54 4.94 -21.94
C LEU A 16 -20.90 3.54 -21.90
N PRO A 17 -20.69 2.89 -23.07
CA PRO A 17 -19.84 1.70 -23.15
C PRO A 17 -18.44 1.97 -22.59
N ASP A 18 -17.84 0.98 -21.93
CA ASP A 18 -16.50 1.13 -21.33
C ASP A 18 -15.46 1.59 -22.36
N ARG A 19 -15.52 1.07 -23.58
CA ARG A 19 -14.62 1.47 -24.66
C ARG A 19 -14.66 2.97 -24.93
N ASP A 20 -15.85 3.56 -24.92
CA ASP A 20 -16.03 4.99 -25.20
C ASP A 20 -15.51 5.84 -24.04
N VAL A 21 -15.76 5.42 -22.80
CA VAL A 21 -15.21 6.05 -21.60
C VAL A 21 -13.67 6.02 -21.60
N LEU A 22 -13.07 4.88 -21.95
CA LEU A 22 -11.62 4.73 -22.04
C LEU A 22 -11.01 5.66 -23.11
N GLN A 23 -11.70 5.85 -24.26
CA GLN A 23 -11.27 6.80 -25.28
C GLN A 23 -11.40 8.26 -24.80
N LEU A 24 -12.43 8.60 -24.03
CA LEU A 24 -12.59 9.93 -23.44
C LEU A 24 -11.44 10.19 -22.44
N ILE A 25 -11.13 9.24 -21.56
CA ILE A 25 -10.00 9.36 -20.60
C ILE A 25 -8.68 9.55 -21.35
N LYS A 26 -8.42 8.74 -22.39
CA LYS A 26 -7.24 8.89 -23.24
C LYS A 26 -7.14 10.29 -23.88
N SER A 27 -8.25 10.83 -24.32
CA SER A 27 -8.29 12.17 -24.95
C SER A 27 -8.14 13.29 -23.94
N GLU A 28 -8.63 13.09 -22.71
CA GLU A 28 -8.60 14.07 -21.63
C GLU A 28 -7.23 14.16 -20.97
N PHE A 29 -6.53 13.02 -20.76
CA PHE A 29 -5.28 12.90 -19.99
C PHE A 29 -4.12 12.33 -20.83
N PRO A 30 -3.82 12.88 -22.02
CA PRO A 30 -2.81 12.31 -22.90
C PRO A 30 -1.39 12.38 -22.31
N GLN A 31 -1.07 13.39 -21.52
CA GLN A 31 0.27 13.57 -20.93
C GLN A 31 0.48 12.64 -19.74
N GLU A 32 -0.52 12.52 -18.90
CA GLU A 32 -0.51 11.65 -17.73
C GLU A 32 -0.42 10.18 -18.15
N LEU A 33 -1.23 9.76 -19.13
CA LEU A 33 -1.18 8.39 -19.64
C LEU A 33 0.14 8.10 -20.39
N GLU A 34 0.76 9.10 -21.02
CA GLU A 34 2.10 8.92 -21.61
C GLU A 34 3.16 8.63 -20.53
N ARG A 35 3.11 9.32 -19.38
CA ARG A 35 3.97 9.01 -18.24
C ARG A 35 3.72 7.62 -17.67
N LEU A 36 2.47 7.19 -17.53
CA LEU A 36 2.13 5.85 -17.03
C LEU A 36 2.66 4.72 -17.94
N LYS A 37 2.92 4.97 -19.23
CA LYS A 37 3.59 3.98 -20.09
C LYS A 37 5.02 3.67 -19.63
N ASN A 38 5.71 4.65 -19.04
CA ASN A 38 7.09 4.56 -18.59
C ASN A 38 7.21 4.19 -17.11
N ALA A 39 6.08 4.11 -16.40
CA ALA A 39 6.06 3.79 -14.98
C ALA A 39 6.75 2.45 -14.70
N THR A 40 7.59 2.42 -13.66
CA THR A 40 8.28 1.20 -13.24
C THR A 40 7.29 0.20 -12.67
N PHE A 41 7.36 -1.04 -13.15
CA PHE A 41 6.45 -2.11 -12.79
C PHE A 41 7.18 -3.39 -12.40
N VAL A 42 6.78 -4.00 -11.30
CA VAL A 42 7.27 -5.33 -10.88
C VAL A 42 6.19 -6.36 -11.16
N ARG A 43 6.45 -7.28 -12.08
CA ARG A 43 5.50 -8.34 -12.44
C ARG A 43 5.31 -9.29 -11.25
N SER A 44 4.06 -9.52 -10.86
CA SER A 44 3.72 -10.28 -9.65
C SER A 44 3.35 -11.75 -9.93
N SER A 45 2.93 -12.10 -11.14
CA SER A 45 2.53 -13.48 -11.47
C SER A 45 2.67 -13.84 -12.95
N ASN A 46 2.68 -15.16 -13.22
CA ASN A 46 2.56 -15.74 -14.56
C ASN A 46 1.14 -16.32 -14.80
N ALA A 47 0.12 -15.75 -14.15
CA ALA A 47 -1.26 -16.22 -14.30
C ALA A 47 -1.75 -16.11 -15.76
N PRO A 48 -2.61 -17.02 -16.22
CA PRO A 48 -3.23 -16.91 -17.53
C PRO A 48 -4.03 -15.62 -17.64
N ARG A 49 -3.86 -14.90 -18.74
CA ARG A 49 -4.61 -13.66 -19.04
C ARG A 49 -5.99 -13.99 -19.61
N PRO A 50 -6.98 -13.09 -19.45
CA PRO A 50 -8.26 -13.20 -20.12
C PRO A 50 -8.10 -13.20 -21.65
N PRO A 51 -9.04 -13.76 -22.40
CA PRO A 51 -9.02 -13.67 -23.87
C PRO A 51 -9.26 -12.24 -24.34
N GLY A 52 -8.62 -11.87 -25.44
CA GLY A 52 -8.76 -10.54 -26.06
C GLY A 52 -7.65 -9.57 -25.65
N PRO A 53 -7.61 -8.37 -26.26
CA PRO A 53 -6.60 -7.36 -25.98
C PRO A 53 -6.83 -6.71 -24.61
N SER A 54 -5.74 -6.33 -23.95
CA SER A 54 -5.80 -5.51 -22.74
C SER A 54 -6.32 -4.10 -23.03
N ILE A 55 -6.66 -3.35 -21.97
CA ILE A 55 -7.10 -1.95 -22.13
C ILE A 55 -6.03 -1.11 -22.84
N ALA A 56 -4.77 -1.28 -22.44
CA ALA A 56 -3.65 -0.56 -23.07
C ALA A 56 -3.48 -0.97 -24.54
N GLU A 57 -3.61 -2.26 -24.87
CA GLU A 57 -3.58 -2.74 -26.26
C GLU A 57 -4.71 -2.17 -27.10
N LEU A 58 -5.94 -2.06 -26.55
CA LEU A 58 -7.07 -1.42 -27.22
C LEU A 58 -6.83 0.07 -27.52
N LEU A 59 -6.17 0.77 -26.60
CA LEU A 59 -5.95 2.21 -26.70
C LEU A 59 -4.72 2.58 -27.52
N TYR A 60 -3.65 1.78 -27.43
CA TYR A 60 -2.31 2.12 -27.94
C TYR A 60 -1.71 1.07 -28.87
N GLY A 61 -2.33 -0.10 -29.02
CA GLY A 61 -1.77 -1.21 -29.81
C GLY A 61 -0.62 -1.95 -29.12
N GLN A 62 -0.33 -1.61 -27.87
CA GLN A 62 0.74 -2.21 -27.06
C GLN A 62 0.29 -2.32 -25.61
N ASP A 63 0.80 -3.35 -24.89
CA ASP A 63 0.49 -3.58 -23.49
C ASP A 63 1.34 -2.69 -22.57
N TYR A 64 0.67 -1.95 -21.68
CA TYR A 64 1.28 -1.11 -20.66
C TYR A 64 0.66 -1.44 -19.30
N PRO A 65 1.37 -2.17 -18.42
CA PRO A 65 0.82 -2.67 -17.17
C PRO A 65 0.18 -1.61 -16.28
N GLU A 66 0.83 -0.47 -16.10
CA GLU A 66 0.32 0.58 -15.22
C GLU A 66 -0.92 1.28 -15.79
N ILE A 67 -1.02 1.44 -17.11
CA ILE A 67 -2.25 1.93 -17.77
C ILE A 67 -3.41 0.95 -17.53
N ASN A 68 -3.17 -0.36 -17.65
CA ASN A 68 -4.22 -1.35 -17.38
C ASN A 68 -4.70 -1.26 -15.92
N ARG A 69 -3.79 -1.14 -14.97
CA ARG A 69 -4.11 -1.02 -13.54
C ARG A 69 -4.96 0.21 -13.26
N THR A 70 -4.48 1.37 -13.67
CA THR A 70 -5.16 2.66 -13.48
C THR A 70 -6.56 2.65 -14.10
N LEU A 71 -6.68 2.17 -15.34
CA LEU A 71 -7.96 2.23 -16.06
C LEU A 71 -8.96 1.16 -15.58
N VAL A 72 -8.51 0.00 -15.10
CA VAL A 72 -9.38 -0.95 -14.38
C VAL A 72 -9.91 -0.34 -13.09
N GLY A 73 -9.10 0.44 -12.35
CA GLY A 73 -9.58 1.18 -11.18
C GLY A 73 -10.71 2.16 -11.54
N VAL A 74 -10.57 2.90 -12.64
CA VAL A 74 -11.65 3.79 -13.13
C VAL A 74 -12.89 3.00 -13.56
N LEU A 75 -12.73 1.85 -14.21
CA LEU A 75 -13.87 0.99 -14.54
C LEU A 75 -14.54 0.40 -13.30
N ALA A 76 -13.76 0.07 -12.25
CA ALA A 76 -14.30 -0.41 -10.98
C ALA A 76 -15.22 0.63 -10.31
N LEU A 77 -14.90 1.93 -10.42
CA LEU A 77 -15.81 3.01 -9.99
C LEU A 77 -17.17 2.90 -10.67
N ARG A 78 -17.20 2.66 -11.99
CA ARG A 78 -18.44 2.51 -12.76
C ARG A 78 -19.20 1.24 -12.38
N TRP A 79 -18.51 0.12 -12.18
CA TRP A 79 -19.14 -1.13 -11.74
C TRP A 79 -19.76 -0.98 -10.36
N LEU A 80 -19.13 -0.27 -9.44
CA LEU A 80 -19.69 0.06 -8.13
C LEU A 80 -20.95 0.93 -8.28
N HIS A 81 -20.89 2.01 -9.04
CA HIS A 81 -22.02 2.92 -9.24
C HIS A 81 -23.23 2.20 -9.85
N ASN A 82 -23.00 1.38 -10.89
CA ASN A 82 -24.03 0.67 -11.63
C ASN A 82 -24.55 -0.61 -10.95
N ASP A 83 -24.10 -0.94 -9.75
CA ASP A 83 -24.40 -2.20 -9.03
C ASP A 83 -24.01 -3.47 -9.81
N ASP A 84 -22.98 -3.39 -10.64
CA ASP A 84 -22.50 -4.49 -11.47
C ASP A 84 -21.55 -5.41 -10.67
N TYR A 85 -22.13 -6.06 -9.66
CA TYR A 85 -21.38 -6.95 -8.76
C TYR A 85 -20.70 -8.10 -9.50
N ASP A 86 -21.42 -8.76 -10.42
CA ASP A 86 -20.92 -9.94 -11.11
C ASP A 86 -19.68 -9.60 -11.96
N ARG A 87 -19.68 -8.44 -12.58
CA ARG A 87 -18.52 -7.95 -13.31
C ARG A 87 -17.40 -7.52 -12.40
N PHE A 88 -17.72 -6.86 -11.30
CA PHE A 88 -16.72 -6.42 -10.32
C PHE A 88 -15.92 -7.60 -9.78
N ILE A 89 -16.57 -8.70 -9.40
CA ILE A 89 -15.90 -9.89 -8.87
C ILE A 89 -15.25 -10.76 -9.94
N GLY A 90 -15.85 -10.87 -11.14
CA GLY A 90 -15.37 -11.57 -12.34
C GLY A 90 -14.61 -12.87 -12.05
N SER A 91 -13.30 -12.86 -12.29
CA SER A 91 -12.41 -14.01 -12.12
C SER A 91 -11.82 -14.16 -10.71
N GLN A 92 -12.35 -13.48 -9.69
CA GLN A 92 -11.92 -13.73 -8.30
C GLN A 92 -12.14 -15.21 -7.93
N GLY A 93 -11.36 -15.70 -6.97
CA GLY A 93 -11.46 -17.10 -6.53
C GLY A 93 -12.80 -17.46 -5.88
N PRO A 94 -13.03 -18.76 -5.59
CA PRO A 94 -14.26 -19.19 -4.94
C PRO A 94 -14.36 -18.70 -3.48
N PRO A 95 -15.54 -18.81 -2.83
CA PRO A 95 -15.65 -18.58 -1.39
C PRO A 95 -14.61 -19.43 -0.59
N PRO A 96 -14.02 -18.85 0.48
CA PRO A 96 -14.31 -17.54 1.10
C PRO A 96 -13.53 -16.36 0.50
N ILE A 97 -12.85 -16.54 -0.63
CA ILE A 97 -11.94 -15.54 -1.22
C ILE A 97 -12.71 -14.46 -1.97
N VAL A 98 -13.74 -14.83 -2.74
CA VAL A 98 -14.52 -13.87 -3.53
C VAL A 98 -15.16 -12.81 -2.63
N LEU A 99 -15.16 -11.55 -3.07
CA LEU A 99 -15.80 -10.44 -2.37
C LEU A 99 -17.29 -10.74 -2.16
N LYS A 100 -17.78 -10.64 -0.93
CA LYS A 100 -19.18 -10.86 -0.61
C LYS A 100 -20.05 -9.70 -1.10
N ARG A 101 -21.33 -9.99 -1.37
CA ARG A 101 -22.27 -8.95 -1.80
C ARG A 101 -22.50 -7.86 -0.74
N GLU A 102 -22.47 -8.21 0.54
CA GLU A 102 -22.56 -7.24 1.63
C GLU A 102 -21.34 -6.30 1.67
N SER A 103 -20.16 -6.83 1.37
CA SER A 103 -18.92 -6.07 1.28
C SER A 103 -18.91 -5.13 0.08
N PHE A 104 -19.42 -5.60 -1.06
CA PHE A 104 -19.61 -4.78 -2.25
C PHE A 104 -20.65 -3.66 -1.98
N ALA A 105 -21.77 -3.96 -1.29
CA ALA A 105 -22.77 -2.96 -0.92
C ALA A 105 -22.18 -1.90 0.04
N TRP A 106 -21.27 -2.29 0.93
CA TRP A 106 -20.57 -1.34 1.78
C TRP A 106 -19.68 -0.40 0.95
N LEU A 107 -18.92 -0.93 -0.01
CA LEU A 107 -18.13 -0.11 -0.93
C LEU A 107 -19.02 0.87 -1.69
N ARG A 108 -20.13 0.42 -2.28
CA ARG A 108 -21.09 1.32 -2.94
C ARG A 108 -21.54 2.44 -2.02
N SER A 109 -21.97 2.10 -0.79
CA SER A 109 -22.41 3.11 0.18
C SER A 109 -21.32 4.13 0.51
N LEU A 110 -20.04 3.72 0.57
CA LEU A 110 -18.90 4.62 0.75
C LEU A 110 -18.82 5.62 -0.40
N PHE A 111 -18.87 5.14 -1.65
CA PHE A 111 -18.78 5.99 -2.85
C PHE A 111 -20.02 6.88 -3.01
N ASP A 112 -21.23 6.35 -2.78
CA ASP A 112 -22.49 7.13 -2.84
C ASP A 112 -22.49 8.29 -1.82
N LYS A 113 -21.91 8.09 -0.65
CA LYS A 113 -21.75 9.15 0.37
C LYS A 113 -20.59 10.10 0.08
N GLY A 114 -19.51 9.56 -0.48
CA GLY A 114 -18.30 10.31 -0.77
C GLY A 114 -18.43 11.20 -2.02
N LEU A 115 -19.13 10.77 -3.06
CA LEU A 115 -19.31 11.50 -4.31
C LEU A 115 -20.64 12.28 -4.30
N GLN A 116 -20.62 13.48 -3.74
CA GLN A 116 -21.83 14.31 -3.58
C GLN A 116 -22.13 15.20 -4.78
N SER A 117 -21.18 15.32 -5.72
CA SER A 117 -21.31 16.16 -6.91
C SER A 117 -20.61 15.51 -8.11
N THR A 118 -20.92 16.00 -9.31
CA THR A 118 -20.22 15.62 -10.53
C THR A 118 -18.76 16.05 -10.50
N GLU A 119 -18.44 17.16 -9.83
CA GLU A 119 -17.07 17.60 -9.59
C GLU A 119 -16.30 16.59 -8.74
N ASP A 120 -16.90 16.00 -7.70
CA ASP A 120 -16.25 14.95 -6.90
C ASP A 120 -15.90 13.72 -7.75
N THR A 121 -16.83 13.32 -8.62
CA THR A 121 -16.59 12.20 -9.56
C THR A 121 -15.44 12.50 -10.51
N TYR A 122 -15.43 13.70 -11.11
CA TYR A 122 -14.34 14.11 -12.00
C TYR A 122 -13.01 14.19 -11.26
N THR A 123 -13.00 14.76 -10.04
CA THR A 123 -11.81 14.84 -9.19
C THR A 123 -11.26 13.46 -8.82
N LEU A 124 -12.13 12.48 -8.51
CA LEU A 124 -11.70 11.11 -8.24
C LEU A 124 -11.08 10.44 -9.49
N ILE A 125 -11.62 10.70 -10.68
CA ILE A 125 -11.02 10.21 -11.94
C ILE A 125 -9.64 10.86 -12.15
N VAL A 126 -9.51 12.16 -11.92
CA VAL A 126 -8.20 12.86 -11.96
C VAL A 126 -7.24 12.23 -10.95
N SER A 127 -7.66 12.00 -9.71
CA SER A 127 -6.86 11.31 -8.69
C SER A 127 -6.36 9.97 -9.19
N MET A 128 -7.24 9.12 -9.71
CA MET A 128 -6.89 7.81 -10.23
C MET A 128 -5.86 7.83 -11.37
N VAL A 129 -5.97 8.81 -12.28
CA VAL A 129 -5.05 8.93 -13.42
C VAL A 129 -3.69 9.47 -13.00
N THR A 130 -3.62 10.19 -11.88
CA THR A 130 -2.40 10.88 -11.44
C THR A 130 -1.66 10.18 -10.31
N ASN A 131 -2.31 9.33 -9.51
CA ASN A 131 -1.74 8.74 -8.29
C ASN A 131 -0.38 8.04 -8.50
N ASP A 132 -0.18 7.41 -9.63
CA ASP A 132 1.00 6.61 -9.95
C ASP A 132 2.02 7.30 -10.87
N LEU A 133 1.84 8.59 -11.19
CA LEU A 133 2.76 9.32 -12.06
C LEU A 133 4.19 9.40 -11.50
N GLY A 134 4.35 9.41 -10.19
CA GLY A 134 5.66 9.38 -9.56
C GLY A 134 6.46 8.09 -9.79
N LYS A 135 5.83 7.03 -10.34
CA LYS A 135 6.50 5.80 -10.77
C LYS A 135 7.24 5.96 -12.11
N ASP A 136 6.98 7.05 -12.88
CA ASP A 136 7.76 7.41 -14.06
C ASP A 136 9.08 8.05 -13.63
N PRO A 137 10.25 7.42 -13.85
CA PRO A 137 11.54 7.99 -13.47
C PRO A 137 11.80 9.36 -14.12
N ALA A 138 11.26 9.59 -15.31
CA ALA A 138 11.41 10.86 -16.01
C ALA A 138 10.73 12.02 -15.29
N LEU A 139 9.73 11.78 -14.43
CA LEU A 139 9.10 12.86 -13.66
C LEU A 139 10.07 13.46 -12.63
N ALA A 140 10.84 12.64 -11.93
CA ALA A 140 11.87 13.11 -11.01
C ALA A 140 12.99 13.87 -11.74
N ASP A 141 13.43 13.36 -12.91
CA ASP A 141 14.42 14.02 -13.77
C ASP A 141 13.94 15.38 -14.28
N ASP A 142 12.68 15.48 -14.70
CA ASP A 142 12.07 16.74 -15.17
C ASP A 142 11.94 17.73 -14.02
N TYR A 143 11.58 17.27 -12.82
CA TYR A 143 11.58 18.09 -11.61
C TYR A 143 12.98 18.65 -11.31
N ALA A 144 13.99 17.79 -11.32
CA ALA A 144 15.37 18.20 -11.08
C ALA A 144 15.85 19.23 -12.10
N LYS A 145 15.49 19.08 -13.39
CA LYS A 145 15.79 20.08 -14.43
C LYS A 145 15.10 21.43 -14.19
N LYS A 146 13.85 21.39 -13.71
CA LYS A 146 13.04 22.61 -13.49
C LYS A 146 13.45 23.36 -12.23
N VAL A 147 13.67 22.64 -11.14
CA VAL A 147 13.86 23.19 -9.78
C VAL A 147 15.33 23.21 -9.36
N GLY A 148 16.17 22.36 -9.96
CA GLY A 148 17.58 22.20 -9.60
C GLY A 148 17.82 21.28 -8.40
N ILE A 149 16.83 20.46 -8.00
CA ILE A 149 16.87 19.58 -6.84
C ILE A 149 16.57 18.16 -7.28
N ASP A 150 17.44 17.20 -6.94
CA ASP A 150 17.22 15.78 -7.22
C ASP A 150 16.31 15.16 -6.18
N ILE A 151 15.15 14.64 -6.63
CA ILE A 151 14.17 13.91 -5.81
C ILE A 151 14.01 12.46 -6.26
N SER A 152 14.95 11.92 -7.04
CA SER A 152 14.86 10.54 -7.57
C SER A 152 14.91 9.44 -6.48
N LYS A 153 15.37 9.79 -5.29
CA LYS A 153 15.52 8.85 -4.16
C LYS A 153 14.33 8.81 -3.20
N VAL A 154 13.39 9.78 -3.30
CA VAL A 154 12.20 9.77 -2.45
C VAL A 154 11.14 8.81 -3.01
N ASN A 155 10.13 8.48 -2.21
CA ASN A 155 9.06 7.60 -2.69
C ASN A 155 8.23 8.26 -3.82
N HIS A 156 7.53 7.46 -4.60
CA HIS A 156 6.81 7.95 -5.78
C HIS A 156 5.65 8.90 -5.45
N ASP A 157 4.98 8.75 -4.31
CA ASP A 157 3.95 9.69 -3.86
C ASP A 157 4.55 11.08 -3.57
N MET A 158 5.78 11.10 -3.01
CA MET A 158 6.56 12.32 -2.82
C MET A 158 6.95 13.01 -4.12
N ILE A 159 7.44 12.22 -5.08
CA ILE A 159 7.78 12.74 -6.42
C ILE A 159 6.54 13.40 -7.02
N LEU A 160 5.39 12.72 -6.93
CA LEU A 160 4.12 13.26 -7.39
C LEU A 160 3.75 14.55 -6.65
N TYR A 161 3.83 14.55 -5.32
CA TYR A 161 3.51 15.72 -4.51
C TYR A 161 4.30 16.96 -4.95
N HIS A 162 5.63 16.84 -5.04
CA HIS A 162 6.48 17.92 -5.49
C HIS A 162 6.22 18.35 -6.94
N ALA A 163 5.98 17.41 -7.83
CA ALA A 163 5.64 17.72 -9.22
C ALA A 163 4.32 18.50 -9.33
N VAL A 164 3.32 18.18 -8.49
CA VAL A 164 2.04 18.90 -8.45
C VAL A 164 2.22 20.32 -7.90
N GLU A 165 3.00 20.49 -6.82
CA GLU A 165 3.29 21.83 -6.27
C GLU A 165 3.95 22.75 -7.33
N GLU A 166 4.82 22.19 -8.16
CA GLU A 166 5.52 22.89 -9.23
C GLU A 166 4.69 23.03 -10.54
N GLY A 167 3.40 22.63 -10.54
CA GLY A 167 2.54 22.72 -11.72
C GLY A 167 2.99 21.85 -12.90
N MET A 168 3.56 20.66 -12.61
CA MET A 168 4.05 19.72 -13.61
C MET A 168 3.04 18.63 -13.98
N VAL A 169 1.84 18.67 -13.40
CA VAL A 169 0.76 17.70 -13.61
C VAL A 169 -0.47 18.44 -14.13
N PRO A 170 -0.64 18.60 -15.46
CA PRO A 170 -1.68 19.45 -16.05
C PRO A 170 -3.11 19.01 -15.74
N ALA A 171 -3.33 17.73 -15.41
CA ALA A 171 -4.65 17.24 -15.04
C ALA A 171 -5.24 17.99 -13.83
N LEU A 172 -4.39 18.40 -12.86
CA LEU A 172 -4.85 19.11 -11.67
C LEU A 172 -5.24 20.59 -11.99
N ASP A 173 -4.73 21.16 -13.07
CA ASP A 173 -5.08 22.55 -13.47
C ASP A 173 -6.52 22.66 -14.01
N ARG A 174 -7.17 21.50 -14.29
CA ARG A 174 -8.56 21.43 -14.73
C ARG A 174 -9.56 21.40 -13.58
N LEU A 175 -9.07 21.20 -12.35
CA LEU A 175 -9.90 21.17 -11.15
C LEU A 175 -10.17 22.59 -10.63
N THR A 176 -11.29 22.76 -9.94
CA THR A 176 -11.47 23.97 -9.12
C THR A 176 -10.36 24.06 -8.06
N LYS A 177 -10.12 25.27 -7.56
CA LYS A 177 -9.14 25.46 -6.51
C LYS A 177 -9.42 24.57 -5.30
N GLN A 178 -10.67 24.47 -4.87
CA GLN A 178 -11.06 23.65 -3.72
C GLN A 178 -10.79 22.15 -3.95
N ALA A 179 -11.16 21.61 -5.12
CA ALA A 179 -10.91 20.23 -5.49
C ALA A 179 -9.41 19.93 -5.56
N ARG A 180 -8.63 20.84 -6.16
CA ARG A 180 -7.18 20.74 -6.20
C ARG A 180 -6.55 20.73 -4.80
N ASP A 181 -6.99 21.63 -3.91
CA ASP A 181 -6.43 21.76 -2.56
C ASP A 181 -6.63 20.48 -1.76
N TYR A 182 -7.84 19.87 -1.76
CA TYR A 182 -8.03 18.62 -1.03
C TYR A 182 -7.40 17.39 -1.71
N LEU A 183 -7.28 17.37 -3.04
CA LEU A 183 -6.54 16.32 -3.73
C LEU A 183 -5.05 16.37 -3.37
N LEU A 184 -4.45 17.57 -3.38
CA LEU A 184 -3.06 17.76 -2.99
C LEU A 184 -2.81 17.30 -1.55
N LEU A 185 -3.73 17.62 -0.64
CA LEU A 185 -3.64 17.14 0.75
C LEU A 185 -3.72 15.60 0.83
N GLY A 186 -4.55 14.96 0.00
CA GLY A 186 -4.62 13.50 -0.12
C GLY A 186 -3.33 12.89 -0.66
N ILE A 187 -2.68 13.51 -1.65
CA ILE A 187 -1.37 13.09 -2.18
C ILE A 187 -0.30 13.24 -1.09
N LYS A 188 -0.30 14.35 -0.35
CA LYS A 188 0.60 14.54 0.79
C LYS A 188 0.41 13.44 1.84
N LEU A 189 -0.83 13.11 2.20
CA LEU A 189 -1.09 12.00 3.11
C LEU A 189 -0.49 10.69 2.56
N GLY A 190 -0.66 10.40 1.27
CA GLY A 190 -0.08 9.21 0.63
C GLY A 190 1.43 9.13 0.74
N SER A 191 2.12 10.28 0.74
CA SER A 191 3.57 10.35 0.92
C SER A 191 4.04 9.99 2.34
N ASP A 192 3.19 10.24 3.33
CA ASP A 192 3.51 10.07 4.75
C ASP A 192 2.89 8.80 5.36
N PHE A 193 1.78 8.31 4.79
CA PHE A 193 1.00 7.21 5.31
C PHE A 193 0.47 6.30 4.19
N ASN A 194 0.69 4.99 4.34
CA ASN A 194 0.22 3.98 3.40
C ASN A 194 -0.82 3.05 4.03
N PHE A 195 -2.06 3.07 3.50
CA PHE A 195 -3.17 2.25 3.97
C PHE A 195 -2.88 0.74 3.86
N GLY A 196 -2.19 0.32 2.80
CA GLY A 196 -1.81 -1.08 2.60
C GLY A 196 -0.78 -1.57 3.61
N GLN A 197 0.16 -0.72 3.99
CA GLN A 197 1.12 -1.02 5.06
C GLN A 197 0.42 -1.18 6.40
N LEU A 198 -0.53 -0.30 6.75
CA LEU A 198 -1.31 -0.46 7.99
C LEU A 198 -2.16 -1.73 7.96
N ALA A 199 -2.80 -2.06 6.83
CA ALA A 199 -3.59 -3.28 6.67
C ALA A 199 -2.79 -4.55 6.99
N GLN A 200 -1.46 -4.51 6.79
CA GLN A 200 -0.52 -5.60 7.05
C GLN A 200 0.34 -5.38 8.31
N ALA A 201 0.07 -4.33 9.09
CA ALA A 201 0.85 -3.90 10.25
C ALA A 201 2.36 -3.77 9.93
N GLU A 202 2.71 -3.36 8.71
CA GLU A 202 4.08 -3.18 8.24
C GLU A 202 4.70 -1.91 8.82
N ASN A 203 3.93 -0.82 8.87
CA ASN A 203 4.36 0.45 9.47
C ASN A 203 4.43 0.40 11.01
N ALA A 204 5.01 1.42 11.63
CA ALA A 204 5.00 1.60 13.08
C ALA A 204 3.82 2.51 13.50
N PRO A 205 3.39 2.47 14.79
CA PRO A 205 2.33 3.38 15.26
C PRO A 205 2.60 4.85 14.97
N ALA A 206 3.84 5.34 15.10
CA ALA A 206 4.19 6.73 14.79
C ALA A 206 3.93 7.11 13.32
N SER A 207 4.01 6.16 12.38
CA SER A 207 3.72 6.41 10.97
C SER A 207 2.25 6.79 10.73
N LEU A 208 1.36 6.56 11.71
CA LEU A 208 -0.05 6.96 11.62
C LEU A 208 -0.25 8.45 11.91
N SER A 209 0.80 9.19 12.31
CA SER A 209 0.70 10.61 12.64
C SER A 209 0.21 11.46 11.47
N GLY A 210 0.52 11.09 10.22
CA GLY A 210 0.00 11.77 9.02
C GLY A 210 -1.54 11.82 8.96
N LEU A 211 -2.25 10.87 9.60
CA LEU A 211 -3.71 10.92 9.72
C LEU A 211 -4.20 12.10 10.54
N LEU A 212 -3.38 12.61 11.47
CA LEU A 212 -3.76 13.75 12.31
C LEU A 212 -3.89 15.05 11.49
N ASP A 213 -3.17 15.15 10.38
CA ASP A 213 -3.23 16.29 9.44
C ASP A 213 -4.55 16.32 8.67
N MET A 214 -5.28 15.20 8.64
CA MET A 214 -6.60 15.13 8.01
C MET A 214 -7.72 15.71 8.89
N ARG A 215 -7.46 16.08 10.13
CA ARG A 215 -8.47 16.70 11.01
C ARG A 215 -9.01 17.98 10.43
N GLY A 216 -10.34 18.04 10.24
CA GLY A 216 -11.00 19.16 9.57
C GLY A 216 -10.91 19.16 8.05
N HIS A 217 -10.36 18.08 7.45
CA HIS A 217 -10.20 17.91 6.01
C HIS A 217 -10.91 16.64 5.51
N ASP A 218 -12.15 16.42 5.96
CA ASP A 218 -12.95 15.22 5.73
C ASP A 218 -13.01 14.82 4.24
N ARG A 219 -13.18 15.82 3.36
CA ARG A 219 -13.24 15.59 1.91
C ARG A 219 -11.93 15.05 1.35
N ALA A 220 -10.78 15.55 1.83
CA ALA A 220 -9.47 15.07 1.40
C ALA A 220 -9.25 13.62 1.84
N PHE A 221 -9.61 13.27 3.08
CA PHE A 221 -9.50 11.92 3.59
C PHE A 221 -10.39 10.93 2.82
N GLU A 222 -11.68 11.24 2.68
CA GLU A 222 -12.62 10.39 1.95
C GLU A 222 -12.21 10.19 0.49
N MET A 223 -11.80 11.25 -0.20
CA MET A 223 -11.33 11.16 -1.58
C MET A 223 -10.08 10.28 -1.70
N ARG A 224 -9.10 10.45 -0.81
CA ARG A 224 -7.89 9.65 -0.79
C ARG A 224 -8.20 8.18 -0.48
N PHE A 225 -9.11 7.90 0.44
CA PHE A 225 -9.49 6.52 0.75
C PHE A 225 -10.23 5.86 -0.43
N MET A 226 -11.16 6.56 -1.07
CA MET A 226 -11.85 6.06 -2.27
C MET A 226 -10.86 5.78 -3.42
N GLU A 227 -9.90 6.66 -3.64
CA GLU A 227 -8.84 6.46 -4.62
C GLU A 227 -8.03 5.20 -4.30
N GLN A 228 -7.63 4.97 -3.05
CA GLN A 228 -6.89 3.77 -2.63
C GLN A 228 -7.71 2.48 -2.80
N VAL A 229 -9.03 2.53 -2.59
CA VAL A 229 -9.93 1.40 -2.88
C VAL A 229 -9.93 1.07 -4.38
N LEU A 230 -9.99 2.08 -5.24
CA LEU A 230 -9.98 1.90 -6.70
C LEU A 230 -8.60 1.48 -7.23
N ASP A 231 -7.52 2.02 -6.68
CA ASP A 231 -6.16 1.56 -7.01
C ASP A 231 -5.99 0.08 -6.68
N LEU A 232 -6.45 -0.34 -5.50
CA LEU A 232 -6.47 -1.76 -5.12
C LEU A 232 -7.34 -2.61 -6.05
N ALA A 233 -8.53 -2.13 -6.44
CA ALA A 233 -9.40 -2.82 -7.39
C ALA A 233 -8.69 -3.01 -8.73
N GLY A 234 -7.94 -2.00 -9.18
CA GLY A 234 -7.14 -2.02 -10.41
C GLY A 234 -5.79 -2.73 -10.31
N ALA A 235 -5.30 -3.03 -9.11
CA ALA A 235 -3.92 -3.48 -8.87
C ALA A 235 -3.51 -4.75 -9.66
N ALA A 236 -4.45 -5.61 -10.02
CA ALA A 236 -4.23 -6.77 -10.90
C ALA A 236 -4.70 -6.55 -12.35
N GLY A 237 -4.99 -5.33 -12.77
CA GLY A 237 -5.49 -5.01 -14.11
C GLY A 237 -4.54 -5.40 -15.25
N HIS A 238 -3.25 -5.52 -14.98
CA HIS A 238 -2.26 -6.04 -15.92
C HIS A 238 -2.31 -7.57 -16.09
N GLU A 239 -2.94 -8.29 -15.15
CA GLU A 239 -3.19 -9.72 -15.20
C GLU A 239 -4.60 -10.01 -15.73
N ASP A 240 -5.57 -9.24 -15.23
CA ASP A 240 -6.97 -9.36 -15.61
C ASP A 240 -7.65 -7.97 -15.63
N TRP A 241 -7.91 -7.48 -16.82
CA TRP A 241 -8.54 -6.17 -17.06
C TRP A 241 -10.08 -6.21 -17.11
N THR A 242 -10.67 -7.37 -16.82
CA THR A 242 -12.12 -7.57 -16.94
C THR A 242 -12.88 -7.40 -15.63
N CYS A 243 -12.17 -7.36 -14.48
CA CYS A 243 -12.75 -7.29 -13.15
C CYS A 243 -11.79 -6.67 -12.12
N ALA A 244 -12.30 -6.40 -10.92
CA ALA A 244 -11.52 -5.97 -9.77
C ALA A 244 -10.87 -7.18 -9.06
N LYS A 245 -10.01 -7.91 -9.77
CA LYS A 245 -9.44 -9.20 -9.36
C LYS A 245 -8.79 -9.19 -7.97
N LYS A 246 -8.17 -8.07 -7.58
CA LYS A 246 -7.45 -7.95 -6.32
C LYS A 246 -8.33 -7.56 -5.13
N MET A 247 -9.52 -6.99 -5.36
CA MET A 247 -10.45 -6.58 -4.31
C MET A 247 -11.25 -7.78 -3.79
N ILE A 248 -10.56 -8.78 -3.25
CA ILE A 248 -11.13 -9.99 -2.66
C ILE A 248 -11.57 -9.77 -1.22
N GLU A 249 -12.44 -10.62 -0.69
CA GLU A 249 -13.03 -10.47 0.65
C GLU A 249 -11.99 -10.26 1.76
N PRO A 250 -10.90 -11.03 1.89
CA PRO A 250 -9.92 -10.82 2.96
C PRO A 250 -9.22 -9.47 2.88
N ILE A 251 -8.93 -9.01 1.66
CA ILE A 251 -8.26 -7.71 1.45
C ILE A 251 -9.25 -6.56 1.74
N PHE A 252 -10.49 -6.67 1.26
CA PHE A 252 -11.55 -5.71 1.59
C PHE A 252 -11.71 -5.55 3.10
N GLN A 253 -11.82 -6.66 3.85
CA GLN A 253 -11.97 -6.61 5.32
C GLN A 253 -10.78 -5.92 5.99
N SER A 254 -9.57 -6.12 5.48
CA SER A 254 -8.38 -5.42 5.98
C SER A 254 -8.46 -3.91 5.74
N TYR A 255 -8.87 -3.49 4.54
CA TYR A 255 -9.03 -2.06 4.20
C TYR A 255 -10.18 -1.40 4.96
N ARG A 256 -11.29 -2.11 5.16
CA ARG A 256 -12.38 -1.65 6.02
C ARG A 256 -11.92 -1.41 7.46
N ASN A 257 -11.10 -2.33 7.99
CA ASN A 257 -10.50 -2.17 9.32
C ASN A 257 -9.60 -0.93 9.39
N VAL A 258 -8.81 -0.69 8.34
CA VAL A 258 -7.96 0.51 8.24
C VAL A 258 -8.81 1.78 8.18
N TYR A 259 -9.90 1.78 7.42
CA TYR A 259 -10.84 2.90 7.37
C TYR A 259 -11.40 3.23 8.75
N ASP A 260 -11.92 2.22 9.48
CA ASP A 260 -12.47 2.39 10.83
C ASP A 260 -11.41 2.96 11.80
N VAL A 261 -10.17 2.45 11.73
CA VAL A 261 -9.05 2.92 12.57
C VAL A 261 -8.66 4.36 12.21
N ALA A 262 -8.49 4.66 10.92
CA ALA A 262 -8.16 6.00 10.47
C ALA A 262 -9.24 7.01 10.90
N HIS A 263 -10.51 6.64 10.74
CA HIS A 263 -11.65 7.45 11.18
C HIS A 263 -11.60 7.72 12.70
N GLY A 264 -11.35 6.68 13.51
CA GLY A 264 -11.18 6.82 14.96
C GLY A 264 -10.03 7.77 15.35
N ILE A 265 -8.89 7.70 14.66
CA ILE A 265 -7.75 8.59 14.91
C ILE A 265 -8.07 10.04 14.51
N ILE A 266 -8.67 10.23 13.34
CA ILE A 266 -8.95 11.57 12.80
C ILE A 266 -10.06 12.26 13.61
N TYR A 267 -11.18 11.59 13.83
CA TYR A 267 -12.42 12.22 14.33
C TYR A 267 -12.75 11.94 15.79
N GLU A 268 -12.31 10.81 16.33
CA GLU A 268 -12.71 10.38 17.68
C GLU A 268 -11.58 10.52 18.72
N GLY A 269 -10.39 10.99 18.29
CA GLY A 269 -9.24 11.18 19.17
C GLY A 269 -8.59 9.88 19.63
N MET A 270 -8.77 8.77 18.88
CA MET A 270 -8.13 7.49 19.15
C MET A 270 -6.59 7.64 19.14
N PRO A 271 -5.87 7.16 20.18
CA PRO A 271 -4.42 7.15 20.17
C PRO A 271 -3.84 6.28 19.05
N LEU A 272 -2.72 6.69 18.43
CA LEU A 272 -2.09 5.97 17.32
C LEU A 272 -1.80 4.51 17.67
N ARG A 273 -1.27 4.25 18.87
CA ARG A 273 -1.00 2.91 19.40
C ARG A 273 -2.28 2.07 19.49
N GLU A 274 -3.37 2.64 19.99
CA GLU A 274 -4.64 1.93 20.13
C GLU A 274 -5.20 1.54 18.77
N GLY A 275 -5.20 2.47 17.80
CA GLY A 275 -5.61 2.20 16.43
C GLY A 275 -4.79 1.08 15.79
N TYR A 276 -3.47 1.13 15.98
CA TYR A 276 -2.58 0.06 15.50
C TYR A 276 -2.91 -1.29 16.14
N ASP A 277 -3.13 -1.33 17.45
CA ASP A 277 -3.45 -2.55 18.18
C ASP A 277 -4.81 -3.16 17.78
N ILE A 278 -5.76 -2.34 17.32
CA ILE A 278 -7.03 -2.84 16.74
C ILE A 278 -6.76 -3.69 15.50
N ILE A 279 -5.84 -3.29 14.63
CA ILE A 279 -5.45 -4.10 13.44
C ILE A 279 -4.92 -5.46 13.88
N LEU A 280 -4.03 -5.50 14.89
CA LEU A 280 -3.48 -6.75 15.41
C LEU A 280 -4.56 -7.67 16.01
N ARG A 281 -5.47 -7.12 16.82
CA ARG A 281 -6.56 -7.88 17.43
C ARG A 281 -7.53 -8.45 16.39
N ARG A 282 -7.86 -7.66 15.35
CA ARG A 282 -8.74 -8.11 14.27
C ARG A 282 -8.12 -9.26 13.47
N LYS A 283 -6.80 -9.20 13.21
CA LYS A 283 -6.09 -10.31 12.59
C LYS A 283 -6.17 -11.59 13.43
N LEU A 284 -5.91 -11.49 14.72
CA LEU A 284 -6.01 -12.63 15.64
C LEU A 284 -7.44 -13.20 15.69
N ALA A 285 -8.45 -12.35 15.71
CA ALA A 285 -9.85 -12.80 15.67
C ALA A 285 -10.18 -13.59 14.39
N LEU A 286 -9.67 -13.17 13.24
CA LEU A 286 -9.81 -13.91 11.98
C LEU A 286 -9.14 -15.29 12.05
N LEU A 287 -7.94 -15.38 12.65
CA LEU A 287 -7.24 -16.65 12.85
C LEU A 287 -8.02 -17.59 13.80
N HIS A 288 -8.61 -17.05 14.87
CA HIS A 288 -9.47 -17.83 15.77
C HIS A 288 -10.70 -18.40 15.05
N TRP A 289 -11.34 -17.60 14.19
CA TRP A 289 -12.45 -18.10 13.36
C TRP A 289 -12.01 -19.19 12.38
N GLY A 290 -10.76 -19.09 11.89
CA GLY A 290 -10.10 -20.12 11.09
C GLY A 290 -9.61 -21.35 11.88
N GLY A 291 -9.96 -21.47 13.17
CA GLY A 291 -9.62 -22.63 14.01
C GLY A 291 -8.30 -22.53 14.79
N TYR A 292 -7.61 -21.38 14.75
CA TYR A 292 -6.40 -21.18 15.54
C TYR A 292 -6.75 -21.02 17.02
N SER A 293 -6.27 -21.90 17.88
CA SER A 293 -6.73 -22.01 19.27
C SER A 293 -5.87 -21.29 20.30
N ARG A 294 -4.67 -20.79 19.90
CA ARG A 294 -3.78 -20.12 20.86
C ARG A 294 -4.29 -18.73 21.21
N HIS A 295 -4.23 -18.38 22.49
CA HIS A 295 -4.59 -17.08 23.00
C HIS A 295 -3.34 -16.21 23.17
N PHE A 296 -3.47 -14.92 22.84
CA PHE A 296 -2.42 -13.91 22.96
C PHE A 296 -2.96 -12.71 23.72
N ASP A 297 -2.13 -12.17 24.60
CA ASP A 297 -2.38 -10.96 25.35
C ASP A 297 -1.57 -9.81 24.74
N ILE A 298 -2.24 -8.83 24.14
CA ILE A 298 -1.60 -7.69 23.47
C ILE A 298 -0.75 -6.82 24.44
N THR A 299 -0.98 -6.95 25.74
CA THR A 299 -0.20 -6.24 26.78
C THR A 299 1.16 -6.91 27.03
N ARG A 300 1.32 -8.16 26.59
CA ARG A 300 2.58 -8.89 26.70
C ARG A 300 3.43 -8.66 25.44
N PRO A 301 4.67 -8.13 25.58
CA PRO A 301 5.48 -7.74 24.41
C PRO A 301 5.71 -8.89 23.40
N GLU A 302 5.98 -10.11 23.86
CA GLU A 302 6.20 -11.26 22.97
C GLU A 302 4.91 -11.64 22.21
N ASP A 303 3.76 -11.64 22.89
CA ASP A 303 2.47 -11.96 22.28
C ASP A 303 2.11 -10.91 21.23
N ARG A 304 2.30 -9.62 21.55
CA ARG A 304 2.06 -8.52 20.59
C ARG A 304 2.98 -8.60 19.38
N ALA A 305 4.27 -8.93 19.58
CA ALA A 305 5.20 -9.12 18.48
C ALA A 305 4.75 -10.27 17.55
N LEU A 306 4.28 -11.39 18.12
CA LEU A 306 3.69 -12.49 17.34
C LEU A 306 2.43 -12.08 16.58
N MET A 307 1.51 -11.35 17.21
CA MET A 307 0.31 -10.83 16.52
C MET A 307 0.71 -9.93 15.34
N ARG A 308 1.74 -9.09 15.49
CA ARG A 308 2.28 -8.29 14.39
C ARG A 308 2.89 -9.17 13.29
N LEU A 309 3.65 -10.20 13.64
CA LEU A 309 4.21 -11.17 12.69
C LEU A 309 3.11 -11.92 11.91
N PHE A 310 1.97 -12.22 12.52
CA PHE A 310 0.82 -12.81 11.81
C PHE A 310 0.23 -11.85 10.77
N CYS A 311 0.20 -10.56 11.05
CA CYS A 311 -0.21 -9.55 10.06
C CYS A 311 0.80 -9.47 8.92
N LEU A 312 2.09 -9.31 9.24
CA LEU A 312 3.19 -9.21 8.29
C LEU A 312 3.31 -10.45 7.40
N GLY A 313 3.13 -11.65 7.99
CA GLY A 313 3.14 -12.93 7.28
C GLY A 313 1.86 -13.21 6.48
N ASN A 314 0.91 -12.28 6.50
CA ASN A 314 -0.41 -12.45 5.87
C ASN A 314 -1.05 -13.81 6.19
N THR A 315 -0.90 -14.28 7.44
CA THR A 315 -1.40 -15.61 7.88
C THR A 315 -2.92 -15.65 7.76
N THR A 316 -3.46 -16.72 7.19
CA THR A 316 -4.90 -16.86 6.92
C THR A 316 -5.54 -18.03 7.66
N ASP A 317 -4.73 -18.95 8.16
CA ASP A 317 -5.17 -20.22 8.75
C ASP A 317 -4.25 -20.64 9.91
N ALA A 318 -4.64 -21.67 10.63
CA ALA A 318 -3.94 -22.17 11.80
C ALA A 318 -2.54 -22.72 11.47
N ASP A 319 -2.39 -23.42 10.33
CA ASP A 319 -1.13 -24.05 9.95
C ASP A 319 -0.07 -22.98 9.66
N ASN A 320 -0.44 -21.93 8.92
CA ASN A 320 0.43 -20.79 8.66
C ASN A 320 0.78 -20.05 9.95
N ALA A 321 -0.18 -19.83 10.85
CA ALA A 321 0.08 -19.20 12.14
C ALA A 321 1.05 -20.04 13.01
N ASP A 322 0.91 -21.37 13.01
CA ASP A 322 1.82 -22.26 13.74
C ASP A 322 3.25 -22.26 13.15
N ILE A 323 3.44 -22.03 11.84
CA ILE A 323 4.78 -21.84 11.25
C ILE A 323 5.47 -20.64 11.90
N PHE A 324 4.80 -19.47 11.92
CA PHE A 324 5.35 -18.25 12.54
C PHE A 324 5.57 -18.41 14.04
N TYR A 325 4.60 -18.99 14.74
CA TYR A 325 4.71 -19.24 16.17
C TYR A 325 5.92 -20.12 16.50
N THR A 326 6.08 -21.24 15.78
CA THR A 326 7.18 -22.19 16.00
C THR A 326 8.53 -21.59 15.63
N ALA A 327 8.61 -20.88 14.51
CA ALA A 327 9.82 -20.19 14.10
C ALA A 327 10.26 -19.19 15.17
N PHE A 328 9.36 -18.33 15.66
CA PHE A 328 9.66 -17.31 16.63
C PHE A 328 10.00 -17.87 18.02
N THR A 329 9.23 -18.86 18.52
CA THR A 329 9.36 -19.35 19.90
C THR A 329 10.42 -20.44 20.07
N GLN A 330 10.71 -21.23 19.02
CA GLN A 330 11.51 -22.46 19.14
C GLN A 330 12.74 -22.51 18.23
N ARG A 331 12.81 -21.70 17.13
CA ARG A 331 13.85 -21.86 16.10
C ARG A 331 14.85 -20.72 16.01
N ILE A 332 14.55 -19.57 16.59
CA ILE A 332 15.49 -18.45 16.64
C ILE A 332 16.17 -18.38 18.01
N PRO A 333 17.43 -17.86 18.08
CA PRO A 333 18.12 -17.63 19.33
C PRO A 333 17.35 -16.68 20.25
N SER A 334 17.54 -16.81 21.57
CA SER A 334 16.88 -15.95 22.56
C SER A 334 17.22 -14.46 22.37
N GLU A 335 18.46 -14.15 21.96
CA GLU A 335 18.89 -12.79 21.65
C GLU A 335 18.10 -12.21 20.47
N THR A 336 18.02 -12.93 19.35
CA THR A 336 17.23 -12.53 18.18
C THR A 336 15.74 -12.35 18.55
N ARG A 337 15.19 -13.25 19.38
CA ARG A 337 13.81 -13.11 19.85
C ARG A 337 13.63 -11.85 20.69
N SER A 338 14.58 -11.52 21.55
CA SER A 338 14.56 -10.26 22.31
C SER A 338 14.63 -9.03 21.40
N GLN A 339 15.51 -9.02 20.39
CA GLN A 339 15.64 -7.94 19.41
C GLN A 339 14.33 -7.76 18.62
N LEU A 340 13.73 -8.84 18.15
CA LEU A 340 12.45 -8.83 17.44
C LEU A 340 11.31 -8.35 18.34
N THR A 341 11.24 -8.88 19.58
CA THR A 341 10.22 -8.47 20.55
C THR A 341 10.31 -6.97 20.80
N HIS A 342 11.53 -6.45 21.03
CA HIS A 342 11.73 -5.02 21.20
C HIS A 342 11.35 -4.24 19.94
N GLY A 343 11.98 -4.52 18.81
CA GLY A 343 11.78 -3.75 17.57
C GLY A 343 10.35 -3.75 17.03
N LEU A 344 9.62 -4.88 17.18
CA LEU A 344 8.21 -4.97 16.78
C LEU A 344 7.26 -4.25 17.77
N ASN A 345 7.73 -3.84 18.95
CA ASN A 345 6.94 -3.14 19.95
C ASN A 345 7.25 -1.65 20.06
N VAL A 346 8.33 -1.16 19.46
CA VAL A 346 8.64 0.27 19.43
C VAL A 346 7.57 1.00 18.63
N ASP A 347 6.95 2.01 19.27
CA ASP A 347 5.91 2.82 18.62
C ASP A 347 6.48 3.90 17.71
N GLY A 348 7.67 4.35 18.01
CA GLY A 348 8.35 5.46 17.38
C GLY A 348 8.15 6.78 18.15
N SER A 349 9.24 7.32 18.63
CA SER A 349 9.33 8.63 19.27
C SER A 349 10.65 9.30 18.87
N VAL A 350 10.81 10.57 19.20
CA VAL A 350 12.08 11.28 18.96
C VAL A 350 13.25 10.66 19.75
N ASP A 351 12.96 10.14 20.93
CA ASP A 351 13.98 9.51 21.79
C ASP A 351 14.25 8.05 21.41
N GLU A 352 13.26 7.38 20.83
CA GLU A 352 13.32 5.99 20.40
C GLU A 352 12.60 5.80 19.04
N PRO A 353 13.27 6.13 17.93
CA PRO A 353 12.69 5.94 16.60
C PRO A 353 12.42 4.47 16.29
N ALA A 354 11.24 4.17 15.76
CA ALA A 354 10.91 2.83 15.29
C ALA A 354 11.63 2.51 13.98
N VAL A 355 12.11 1.28 13.83
CA VAL A 355 12.59 0.78 12.54
C VAL A 355 11.43 0.07 11.82
N GLN A 356 11.21 0.45 10.57
CA GLN A 356 10.19 -0.12 9.69
C GLN A 356 10.86 -0.82 8.51
N PRO A 357 10.98 -2.17 8.52
CA PRO A 357 11.42 -2.92 7.34
C PRO A 357 10.27 -2.96 6.32
N THR A 358 10.39 -2.21 5.21
CA THR A 358 9.36 -2.13 4.16
C THR A 358 9.47 -3.27 3.16
N TYR A 359 8.33 -3.68 2.58
CA TYR A 359 8.13 -4.86 1.73
C TYR A 359 8.28 -6.20 2.47
N LEU A 360 8.26 -6.19 3.79
CA LEU A 360 8.39 -7.39 4.61
C LEU A 360 7.29 -8.43 4.34
N PRO A 361 6.00 -8.10 4.15
CA PRO A 361 4.98 -9.08 3.80
C PRO A 361 5.29 -9.87 2.53
N ALA A 362 5.81 -9.19 1.50
CA ALA A 362 6.22 -9.84 0.27
C ALA A 362 7.41 -10.78 0.48
N MET A 363 8.39 -10.36 1.31
CA MET A 363 9.57 -11.19 1.63
C MET A 363 9.18 -12.45 2.40
N LEU A 364 8.29 -12.33 3.39
CA LEU A 364 7.77 -13.47 4.15
C LEU A 364 7.01 -14.45 3.24
N THR A 365 6.18 -13.94 2.34
CA THR A 365 5.47 -14.77 1.35
C THR A 365 6.44 -15.53 0.44
N LYS A 366 7.48 -14.84 -0.07
CA LYS A 366 8.51 -15.47 -0.91
C LYS A 366 9.30 -16.54 -0.15
N ALA A 367 9.71 -16.26 1.10
CA ALA A 367 10.43 -17.21 1.92
C ALA A 367 9.63 -18.48 2.17
N VAL A 368 8.36 -18.38 2.52
CA VAL A 368 7.45 -19.53 2.71
C VAL A 368 7.21 -20.27 1.40
N GLY A 369 7.14 -19.57 0.27
CA GLY A 369 6.87 -20.14 -1.05
C GLY A 369 8.06 -20.84 -1.70
N ASN A 370 9.32 -20.46 -1.39
CA ASN A 370 10.54 -21.03 -1.99
C ASN A 370 11.27 -21.95 -1.02
N THR A 371 10.68 -23.12 -0.74
CA THR A 371 11.23 -24.13 0.16
C THR A 371 11.53 -25.43 -0.58
N ALA A 372 12.43 -26.28 -0.04
CA ALA A 372 12.94 -27.46 -0.72
C ALA A 372 11.83 -28.48 -1.04
N THR A 373 11.01 -28.83 -0.07
CA THR A 373 9.95 -29.84 -0.20
C THR A 373 8.54 -29.27 -0.02
N GLY A 374 8.41 -28.01 0.40
CA GLY A 374 7.13 -27.42 0.79
C GLY A 374 6.60 -27.93 2.13
N SER A 375 7.38 -28.72 2.87
CA SER A 375 7.00 -29.23 4.18
C SER A 375 6.84 -28.12 5.21
N GLN A 376 6.09 -28.36 6.27
CA GLN A 376 5.95 -27.40 7.37
C GLN A 376 7.32 -27.09 8.01
N GLU A 377 8.18 -28.09 8.15
CA GLU A 377 9.53 -27.93 8.73
C GLU A 377 10.40 -27.00 7.85
N ASP A 378 10.39 -27.17 6.53
CA ASP A 378 11.12 -26.28 5.61
C ASP A 378 10.61 -24.84 5.67
N LYS A 379 9.29 -24.65 5.77
CA LYS A 379 8.69 -23.32 5.91
C LYS A 379 9.07 -22.67 7.25
N ILE A 380 9.09 -23.44 8.34
CA ILE A 380 9.55 -22.97 9.65
C ILE A 380 11.01 -22.53 9.58
N ALA A 381 11.87 -23.33 8.92
CA ALA A 381 13.30 -23.00 8.74
C ALA A 381 13.46 -21.72 7.92
N ALA A 382 12.73 -21.56 6.83
CA ALA A 382 12.76 -20.35 5.98
C ALA A 382 12.30 -19.09 6.75
N VAL A 383 11.19 -19.19 7.49
CA VAL A 383 10.71 -18.09 8.34
C VAL A 383 11.73 -17.77 9.44
N ALA A 384 12.29 -18.78 10.12
CA ALA A 384 13.30 -18.55 11.16
C ALA A 384 14.54 -17.83 10.64
N ALA A 385 15.03 -18.19 9.44
CA ALA A 385 16.15 -17.49 8.78
C ALA A 385 15.82 -16.01 8.51
N LEU A 386 14.63 -15.73 7.97
CA LEU A 386 14.20 -14.35 7.74
C LEU A 386 14.00 -13.59 9.05
N LEU A 387 13.48 -14.23 10.11
CA LEU A 387 13.37 -13.61 11.44
C LEU A 387 14.75 -13.26 12.03
N ARG A 388 15.78 -14.09 11.84
CA ARG A 388 17.15 -13.74 12.25
C ARG A 388 17.67 -12.52 11.48
N PHE A 389 17.43 -12.46 10.18
CA PHE A 389 17.77 -11.26 9.40
C PHE A 389 17.05 -10.02 9.92
N LEU A 390 15.75 -10.12 10.19
CA LEU A 390 14.94 -9.01 10.72
C LEU A 390 15.38 -8.58 12.11
N GLY A 391 15.76 -9.51 13.00
CA GLY A 391 16.32 -9.16 14.32
C GLY A 391 17.48 -8.17 14.17
N ARG A 392 18.38 -8.41 13.22
CA ARG A 392 19.47 -7.49 12.88
C ARG A 392 18.99 -6.17 12.30
N CYS A 393 17.92 -6.19 11.49
CA CYS A 393 17.33 -4.97 10.90
C CYS A 393 16.77 -4.01 11.96
N PHE A 394 16.30 -4.50 13.11
CA PHE A 394 15.76 -3.66 14.16
C PHE A 394 16.84 -3.01 15.03
N VAL A 395 18.09 -3.47 14.95
CA VAL A 395 19.20 -2.85 15.68
C VAL A 395 19.65 -1.58 14.93
N VAL A 396 19.67 -0.45 15.61
CA VAL A 396 20.22 0.82 15.11
C VAL A 396 21.44 1.16 15.94
N GLU A 397 22.58 1.30 15.27
CA GLU A 397 23.83 1.66 15.93
C GLU A 397 23.74 3.06 16.55
N PRO A 398 24.35 3.29 17.73
CA PRO A 398 24.32 4.58 18.41
C PRO A 398 24.81 5.75 17.54
N GLU A 399 25.81 5.52 16.69
CA GLU A 399 26.35 6.52 15.77
C GLU A 399 25.31 6.92 14.71
N THR A 400 24.54 5.95 14.23
CA THR A 400 23.44 6.21 13.28
C THR A 400 22.36 7.06 13.95
N LEU A 401 21.95 6.73 15.19
CA LEU A 401 20.96 7.51 15.94
C LEU A 401 21.41 8.97 16.13
N GLN A 402 22.70 9.18 16.44
CA GLN A 402 23.27 10.53 16.63
C GLN A 402 23.32 11.34 15.32
N SER A 403 23.43 10.68 14.18
CA SER A 403 23.48 11.32 12.86
C SER A 403 22.10 11.65 12.29
N LEU A 404 21.02 11.11 12.88
CA LEU A 404 19.66 11.37 12.42
C LEU A 404 19.25 12.85 12.59
N PRO A 405 18.40 13.36 11.72
CA PRO A 405 17.75 14.65 11.93
C PRO A 405 17.01 14.69 13.26
N ARG A 406 16.99 15.87 13.88
CA ARG A 406 16.17 16.08 15.06
C ARG A 406 14.68 15.87 14.71
N GLY A 407 13.99 15.09 15.52
CA GLY A 407 12.54 14.87 15.35
C GLY A 407 12.17 13.61 14.60
N VAL A 408 13.12 12.81 14.14
CA VAL A 408 12.84 11.51 13.51
C VAL A 408 12.14 10.57 14.48
N THR A 409 11.05 9.98 14.04
CA THR A 409 10.27 8.99 14.81
C THR A 409 10.24 7.62 14.15
N VAL A 410 10.46 7.54 12.83
CA VAL A 410 10.51 6.27 12.09
C VAL A 410 11.65 6.28 11.09
N ILE A 411 12.40 5.17 11.07
CA ILE A 411 13.46 4.86 10.12
C ILE A 411 12.99 3.71 9.25
N GLU A 412 12.93 3.92 7.93
CA GLU A 412 12.62 2.88 6.96
C GLU A 412 13.88 2.12 6.54
N ARG A 413 13.76 0.78 6.37
CA ARG A 413 14.77 -0.08 5.76
C ARG A 413 14.12 -0.91 4.66
N ASP A 414 14.43 -0.59 3.40
CA ASP A 414 13.91 -1.32 2.24
C ASP A 414 14.56 -2.70 2.08
N VAL A 415 13.78 -3.75 2.36
CA VAL A 415 14.27 -5.14 2.30
C VAL A 415 14.08 -5.80 0.93
N ARG A 416 13.59 -5.08 -0.11
CA ARG A 416 13.40 -5.64 -1.46
C ARG A 416 14.68 -6.23 -2.07
N LYS A 417 15.85 -5.75 -1.67
CA LYS A 417 17.13 -6.30 -2.13
C LYS A 417 17.32 -7.79 -1.80
N LEU A 418 16.51 -8.34 -0.88
CA LEU A 418 16.52 -9.78 -0.59
C LEU A 418 15.80 -10.61 -1.66
N ILE A 419 15.02 -10.01 -2.57
CA ILE A 419 14.23 -10.75 -3.57
C ILE A 419 15.08 -11.76 -4.34
N PRO A 420 16.25 -11.39 -4.93
CA PRO A 420 17.07 -12.33 -5.67
C PRO A 420 17.57 -13.50 -4.80
N VAL A 421 17.88 -13.23 -3.53
CA VAL A 421 18.33 -14.26 -2.58
C VAL A 421 17.18 -15.20 -2.24
N LEU A 422 16.01 -14.66 -1.88
CA LEU A 422 14.82 -15.45 -1.52
C LEU A 422 14.27 -16.30 -2.68
N GLU A 423 14.52 -15.90 -3.93
CA GLU A 423 14.11 -16.66 -5.13
C GLU A 423 15.20 -17.64 -5.61
N SER A 424 16.38 -17.65 -4.99
CA SER A 424 17.50 -18.49 -5.41
C SER A 424 17.33 -19.95 -5.04
N ASP A 425 17.98 -20.85 -5.81
CA ASP A 425 18.11 -22.26 -5.45
C ASP A 425 18.99 -22.48 -4.22
N GLU A 426 19.87 -21.53 -3.88
CA GLU A 426 20.69 -21.57 -2.69
C GLU A 426 19.82 -21.41 -1.44
N PHE A 427 18.98 -20.38 -1.39
CA PHE A 427 18.01 -20.18 -0.30
C PHE A 427 17.07 -21.39 -0.15
N LYS A 428 16.56 -21.90 -1.26
CA LYS A 428 15.68 -23.07 -1.27
C LYS A 428 16.32 -24.28 -0.59
N ARG A 429 17.63 -24.50 -0.76
CA ARG A 429 18.37 -25.62 -0.16
C ARG A 429 18.84 -25.33 1.26
N ASN A 430 19.20 -24.08 1.53
CA ASN A 430 19.75 -23.63 2.82
C ASN A 430 19.30 -22.19 3.12
N PRO A 431 18.20 -21.99 3.86
CA PRO A 431 17.73 -20.65 4.21
C PRO A 431 18.74 -19.80 5.01
N ASP A 432 19.75 -20.42 5.67
CA ASP A 432 20.74 -19.72 6.49
C ASP A 432 21.68 -18.81 5.67
N VAL A 433 21.59 -18.82 4.33
CA VAL A 433 22.28 -17.85 3.48
C VAL A 433 21.93 -16.40 3.85
N LEU A 434 20.72 -16.16 4.39
CA LEU A 434 20.29 -14.85 4.86
C LEU A 434 21.12 -14.30 6.02
N ASP A 435 21.80 -15.16 6.77
CA ASP A 435 22.63 -14.72 7.90
C ASP A 435 23.86 -13.91 7.42
N LYS A 436 24.25 -14.05 6.15
CA LYS A 436 25.35 -13.33 5.52
C LYS A 436 24.93 -12.03 4.82
N GLU A 437 23.64 -11.84 4.63
CA GLU A 437 23.12 -10.66 3.92
C GLU A 437 23.30 -9.38 4.73
N SER A 438 23.70 -8.31 4.03
CA SER A 438 23.89 -7.00 4.64
C SER A 438 22.56 -6.34 4.98
N ILE A 439 22.52 -5.61 6.08
CA ILE A 439 21.34 -4.83 6.48
C ILE A 439 21.18 -3.62 5.54
N PRO A 440 19.95 -3.30 5.08
CA PRO A 440 19.68 -2.08 4.32
C PRO A 440 20.00 -0.83 5.14
N GLU A 441 20.50 0.20 4.48
CA GLU A 441 20.64 1.52 5.10
C GLU A 441 19.27 2.05 5.53
N GLY A 442 19.26 2.78 6.65
CA GLY A 442 18.05 3.41 7.16
C GLY A 442 17.82 4.76 6.49
N GLN A 443 16.58 5.03 6.11
CA GLN A 443 16.13 6.33 5.60
C GLN A 443 15.07 6.90 6.55
N VAL A 444 14.97 8.25 6.63
CA VAL A 444 13.95 8.88 7.46
C VAL A 444 12.58 8.66 6.82
N ALA A 445 11.68 7.98 7.51
CA ALA A 445 10.32 7.72 7.02
C ALA A 445 9.27 8.61 7.68
N ASN A 446 9.45 8.99 8.95
CA ASN A 446 8.51 9.85 9.64
C ASN A 446 9.21 10.73 10.67
N MET A 447 8.60 11.90 10.94
CA MET A 447 9.07 12.87 11.93
C MET A 447 7.94 13.25 12.87
N ALA A 448 8.32 13.81 14.03
CA ALA A 448 7.34 14.30 14.99
C ALA A 448 6.47 15.42 14.38
N PRO A 449 5.16 15.50 14.71
CA PRO A 449 4.26 16.52 14.22
C PRO A 449 4.83 17.93 14.34
N GLY A 450 4.71 18.74 13.26
CA GLY A 450 5.25 20.09 13.19
C GLY A 450 6.73 20.20 12.80
N LEU A 451 7.42 19.06 12.61
CA LEU A 451 8.81 19.02 12.15
C LEU A 451 8.95 18.39 10.75
N GLU A 452 7.86 18.02 10.12
CA GLU A 452 7.79 17.36 8.80
C GLU A 452 8.43 18.23 7.71
N ALA A 453 8.29 19.54 7.78
CA ALA A 453 8.92 20.48 6.84
C ALA A 453 10.46 20.34 6.82
N MET A 454 11.08 19.96 7.96
CA MET A 454 12.53 19.74 8.03
C MET A 454 12.97 18.48 7.25
N ARG A 455 12.10 17.47 7.13
CA ARG A 455 12.33 16.31 6.27
C ARG A 455 12.48 16.75 4.82
N TRP A 456 11.54 17.55 4.34
CA TRP A 456 11.47 18.06 2.98
C TRP A 456 12.63 18.97 2.61
N GLU A 457 13.02 19.88 3.50
CA GLU A 457 14.15 20.78 3.30
C GLU A 457 15.47 20.01 3.19
N ARG A 458 15.63 18.90 3.91
CA ARG A 458 16.83 18.07 3.89
C ARG A 458 16.91 17.15 2.68
N GLU A 459 15.79 16.53 2.28
CA GLU A 459 15.70 15.74 1.04
C GLU A 459 15.99 16.63 -0.19
N ARG A 460 15.71 17.94 -0.09
CA ARG A 460 16.07 18.94 -1.08
C ARG A 460 17.56 19.35 -1.06
N MET A 461 18.28 19.07 0.00
CA MET A 461 19.69 19.48 0.15
C MET A 461 20.70 18.32 -0.02
N MET A 462 20.23 17.06 -0.04
CA MET A 462 21.04 15.88 -0.32
C MET A 462 20.95 15.45 -1.77
#